data_eae50dc024cd25d8425ab3e89d6c4d48
#
_entry.id   eae50dc024cd25d8425ab3e89d6c4d48
#
_cell.length_a   1.000
_cell.length_b   1.000
_cell.length_c   1.000
_cell.angle_alpha   90.00
_cell.angle_beta   90.00
_cell.angle_gamma   90.00
#
_symmetry.space_group_name_H-M   'P 1'
#
loop_
_entity.id
_entity.type
_entity.pdbx_description
1 polymer ?
#
loop_
_entity_poly.entity_id
_entity_poly.type
_entity_poly.pdbx_seq_one_letter_code
_entity_poly.pdbx_strand_id
1 'polypeptide(L)'
;MQLALTRTRWTLAAAVAILAAFAVASGTLWQVQHRADKIAVAMTGGDIARAPDLIRRYGCAGCHTIPGIPGGDGQVGGPLQDIKRRVYVGGVAVNSPDNMIKWIVSPQTFSPRSAMPATGISETEARDVAAYLYSR
;
A
#
# COMPACT_ATOMS: atom_id res chain seq x y z
N MET A 1 20.98 50.79 -9.47
CA MET A 1 19.63 50.30 -9.89
C MET A 1 19.67 49.02 -10.72
N GLN A 2 20.67 48.78 -11.60
CA GLN A 2 20.77 47.56 -12.42
C GLN A 2 21.06 46.27 -11.59
N LEU A 3 21.89 46.32 -10.54
CA LEU A 3 22.22 45.15 -9.69
C LEU A 3 21.02 44.59 -8.92
N ALA A 4 20.04 45.41 -8.55
CA ALA A 4 18.83 44.96 -7.87
C ALA A 4 17.89 44.19 -8.83
N LEU A 5 17.78 44.67 -10.07
CA LEU A 5 16.94 44.03 -11.09
C LEU A 5 17.49 42.66 -11.53
N THR A 6 18.83 42.52 -11.63
CA THR A 6 19.44 41.23 -11.95
C THR A 6 19.23 40.21 -10.82
N ARG A 7 19.40 40.59 -9.58
CA ARG A 7 19.15 39.71 -8.41
C ARG A 7 17.70 39.20 -8.39
N THR A 8 16.72 40.09 -8.60
CA THR A 8 15.29 39.70 -8.65
C THR A 8 14.99 38.72 -9.80
N ARG A 9 15.62 38.91 -10.95
CA ARG A 9 15.43 37.99 -12.10
C ARG A 9 15.99 36.60 -11.83
N TRP A 10 17.14 36.50 -11.20
CA TRP A 10 17.74 35.19 -10.80
C TRP A 10 16.92 34.50 -9.71
N THR A 11 16.38 35.21 -8.74
CA THR A 11 15.52 34.62 -7.69
C THR A 11 14.21 34.10 -8.30
N LEU A 12 13.60 34.84 -9.21
CA LEU A 12 12.40 34.39 -9.91
C LEU A 12 12.67 33.15 -10.78
N ALA A 13 13.77 33.15 -11.53
CA ALA A 13 14.16 31.99 -12.34
C ALA A 13 14.41 30.74 -11.48
N ALA A 14 15.09 30.89 -10.34
CA ALA A 14 15.32 29.82 -9.39
C ALA A 14 14.00 29.29 -8.80
N ALA A 15 13.09 30.18 -8.40
CA ALA A 15 11.78 29.79 -7.89
C ALA A 15 10.96 29.01 -8.93
N VAL A 16 10.95 29.45 -10.17
CA VAL A 16 10.26 28.74 -11.27
C VAL A 16 10.88 27.36 -11.51
N ALA A 17 12.21 27.25 -11.50
CA ALA A 17 12.90 25.97 -11.65
C ALA A 17 12.57 24.98 -10.52
N ILE A 18 12.53 25.45 -9.27
CA ILE A 18 12.15 24.64 -8.12
C ILE A 18 10.70 24.16 -8.24
N LEU A 19 9.77 25.04 -8.59
CA LEU A 19 8.37 24.67 -8.78
C LEU A 19 8.20 23.64 -9.92
N ALA A 20 8.91 23.83 -11.02
CA ALA A 20 8.89 22.88 -12.13
C ALA A 20 9.45 21.50 -11.71
N ALA A 21 10.58 21.48 -10.99
CA ALA A 21 11.16 20.24 -10.47
C ALA A 21 10.20 19.53 -9.51
N PHE A 22 9.54 20.28 -8.62
CA PHE A 22 8.55 19.73 -7.69
C PHE A 22 7.33 19.16 -8.43
N ALA A 23 6.83 19.85 -9.46
CA ALA A 23 5.71 19.38 -10.28
C ALA A 23 6.07 18.08 -11.02
N VAL A 24 7.27 17.99 -11.59
CA VAL A 24 7.76 16.78 -12.27
C VAL A 24 7.90 15.63 -11.27
N ALA A 25 8.53 15.87 -10.11
CA ALA A 25 8.68 14.84 -9.08
C ALA A 25 7.32 14.33 -8.57
N SER A 26 6.39 15.21 -8.28
CA SER A 26 5.04 14.86 -7.84
C SER A 26 4.28 14.06 -8.90
N GLY A 27 4.37 14.48 -10.16
CA GLY A 27 3.76 13.78 -11.29
C GLY A 27 4.32 12.37 -11.49
N THR A 28 5.64 12.20 -11.36
CA THR A 28 6.27 10.88 -11.48
C THR A 28 5.87 9.94 -10.33
N LEU A 29 5.85 10.43 -9.09
CA LEU A 29 5.40 9.64 -7.94
C LEU A 29 3.94 9.21 -8.09
N TRP A 30 3.07 10.12 -8.52
CA TRP A 30 1.67 9.81 -8.80
C TRP A 30 1.52 8.73 -9.87
N GLN A 31 2.27 8.82 -10.98
CA GLN A 31 2.25 7.83 -12.05
C GLN A 31 2.72 6.46 -11.59
N VAL A 32 3.79 6.39 -10.78
CA VAL A 32 4.32 5.13 -10.23
C VAL A 32 3.27 4.46 -9.35
N GLN A 33 2.66 5.23 -8.43
CA GLN A 33 1.61 4.70 -7.56
C GLN A 33 0.38 4.23 -8.36
N HIS A 34 -0.07 5.02 -9.32
CA HIS A 34 -1.23 4.68 -10.15
C HIS A 34 -1.01 3.40 -10.99
N ARG A 35 0.23 3.18 -11.45
CA ARG A 35 0.60 1.91 -12.12
C ARG A 35 0.59 0.74 -11.14
N ALA A 36 1.12 0.91 -9.93
CA ALA A 36 1.09 -0.11 -8.90
C ALA A 36 -0.34 -0.52 -8.55
N ASP A 37 -1.24 0.46 -8.38
CA ASP A 37 -2.65 0.24 -8.11
C ASP A 37 -3.32 -0.59 -9.22
N LYS A 38 -3.11 -0.20 -10.49
CA LYS A 38 -3.66 -0.95 -11.65
C LYS A 38 -3.17 -2.39 -11.69
N ILE A 39 -1.88 -2.63 -11.45
CA ILE A 39 -1.31 -3.97 -11.43
C ILE A 39 -1.93 -4.78 -10.29
N ALA A 40 -2.03 -4.23 -9.09
CA ALA A 40 -2.59 -4.90 -7.94
C ALA A 40 -4.07 -5.28 -8.16
N VAL A 41 -4.87 -4.39 -8.73
CA VAL A 41 -6.27 -4.67 -9.11
C VAL A 41 -6.33 -5.77 -10.18
N ALA A 42 -5.51 -5.70 -11.21
CA ALA A 42 -5.49 -6.72 -12.27
C ALA A 42 -5.10 -8.11 -11.75
N MET A 43 -4.20 -8.17 -10.75
CA MET A 43 -3.73 -9.43 -10.16
C MET A 43 -4.76 -10.07 -9.22
N THR A 44 -5.49 -9.26 -8.46
CA THR A 44 -6.36 -9.74 -7.37
C THR A 44 -7.84 -9.74 -7.72
N GLY A 45 -8.24 -8.92 -8.69
CA GLY A 45 -9.65 -8.63 -9.00
C GLY A 45 -10.36 -7.81 -7.91
N GLY A 46 -9.61 -7.17 -6.99
CA GLY A 46 -10.16 -6.41 -5.88
C GLY A 46 -10.25 -4.91 -6.13
N ASP A 47 -10.96 -4.21 -5.26
CA ASP A 47 -11.10 -2.75 -5.25
C ASP A 47 -10.30 -2.13 -4.09
N ILE A 48 -9.21 -1.42 -4.42
CA ILE A 48 -8.33 -0.78 -3.44
C ILE A 48 -9.07 0.26 -2.59
N ALA A 49 -10.08 0.94 -3.15
CA ALA A 49 -10.78 2.01 -2.44
C ALA A 49 -11.61 1.48 -1.25
N ARG A 50 -12.07 0.23 -1.30
CA ARG A 50 -12.84 -0.41 -0.23
C ARG A 50 -11.97 -0.94 0.90
N ALA A 51 -10.71 -1.23 0.63
CA ALA A 51 -9.83 -1.91 1.56
C ALA A 51 -9.62 -1.18 2.90
N PRO A 52 -9.47 0.16 2.99
CA PRO A 52 -9.28 0.84 4.27
C PRO A 52 -10.42 0.59 5.27
N ASP A 53 -11.66 0.55 4.81
CA ASP A 53 -12.81 0.28 5.67
C ASP A 53 -12.88 -1.19 6.10
N LEU A 54 -12.53 -2.10 5.20
CA LEU A 54 -12.44 -3.54 5.49
C LEU A 54 -11.33 -3.84 6.50
N ILE A 55 -10.14 -3.26 6.31
CA ILE A 55 -9.00 -3.40 7.22
C ILE A 55 -9.38 -2.96 8.65
N ARG A 56 -10.14 -1.87 8.79
CA ARG A 56 -10.65 -1.41 10.09
C ARG A 56 -11.74 -2.35 10.63
N ARG A 57 -12.70 -2.71 9.79
CA ARG A 57 -13.83 -3.59 10.18
C ARG A 57 -13.36 -4.93 10.72
N TYR A 58 -12.38 -5.54 10.08
CA TYR A 58 -11.84 -6.85 10.46
C TYR A 58 -10.69 -6.79 11.44
N GLY A 59 -10.34 -5.59 11.96
CA GLY A 59 -9.37 -5.42 13.03
C GLY A 59 -7.91 -5.68 12.66
N CYS A 60 -7.57 -5.69 11.36
CA CYS A 60 -6.22 -5.98 10.89
C CYS A 60 -5.17 -5.02 11.49
N ALA A 61 -5.53 -3.75 11.65
CA ALA A 61 -4.69 -2.69 12.18
C ALA A 61 -4.29 -2.90 13.65
N GLY A 62 -5.08 -3.67 14.42
CA GLY A 62 -4.75 -3.98 15.82
C GLY A 62 -3.54 -4.90 15.96
N CYS A 63 -3.23 -5.70 14.95
CA CYS A 63 -2.10 -6.62 14.95
C CYS A 63 -0.97 -6.21 14.01
N HIS A 64 -1.27 -5.52 12.93
CA HIS A 64 -0.33 -5.22 11.86
C HIS A 64 -0.05 -3.73 11.71
N THR A 65 1.22 -3.40 11.40
CA THR A 65 1.55 -2.10 10.83
C THR A 65 1.18 -2.10 9.34
N ILE A 66 0.27 -1.19 8.95
CA ILE A 66 -0.29 -1.14 7.59
C ILE A 66 -0.13 0.27 7.01
N PRO A 67 0.67 0.46 5.95
CA PRO A 67 0.90 1.77 5.36
C PRO A 67 -0.40 2.44 4.91
N GLY A 68 -0.56 3.73 5.23
CA GLY A 68 -1.71 4.53 4.81
C GLY A 68 -3.02 4.25 5.56
N ILE A 69 -3.01 3.38 6.57
CA ILE A 69 -4.16 3.13 7.45
C ILE A 69 -3.95 3.86 8.77
N PRO A 70 -4.77 4.86 9.12
CA PRO A 70 -4.70 5.52 10.43
C PRO A 70 -4.90 4.50 11.56
N GLY A 71 -3.99 4.52 12.55
CA GLY A 71 -3.97 3.54 13.65
C GLY A 71 -3.52 2.13 13.23
N GLY A 72 -2.99 1.97 12.01
CA GLY A 72 -2.40 0.72 11.54
C GLY A 72 -0.94 0.60 11.99
N ASP A 73 -0.71 0.53 13.29
CA ASP A 73 0.60 0.49 13.95
C ASP A 73 0.78 -0.73 14.88
N GLY A 74 -0.10 -1.73 14.75
CA GLY A 74 -0.03 -2.97 15.49
C GLY A 74 1.27 -3.74 15.23
N GLN A 75 1.83 -4.34 16.29
CA GLN A 75 3.14 -5.02 16.28
C GLN A 75 3.06 -6.52 16.65
N VAL A 76 1.87 -7.06 16.80
CA VAL A 76 1.67 -8.49 17.11
C VAL A 76 1.93 -9.35 15.87
N GLY A 77 1.46 -8.89 14.73
CA GLY A 77 1.77 -9.49 13.42
C GLY A 77 2.92 -8.75 12.72
N GLY A 78 3.50 -9.35 11.70
CA GLY A 78 4.52 -8.70 10.90
C GLY A 78 3.97 -7.46 10.16
N PRO A 79 4.80 -6.43 9.89
CA PRO A 79 4.37 -5.26 9.14
C PRO A 79 3.94 -5.65 7.73
N LEU A 80 2.91 -5.01 7.19
CA LEU A 80 2.34 -5.32 5.87
C LEU A 80 2.81 -4.38 4.75
N GLN A 81 3.85 -3.59 5.00
CA GLN A 81 4.52 -2.83 3.95
C GLN A 81 5.31 -3.75 3.01
N ASP A 82 5.45 -3.35 1.76
CA ASP A 82 6.22 -4.07 0.74
C ASP A 82 5.83 -5.55 0.55
N ILE A 83 4.57 -5.90 0.78
CA ILE A 83 4.06 -7.27 0.60
C ILE A 83 4.40 -7.80 -0.79
N LYS A 84 4.31 -6.98 -1.82
CA LYS A 84 4.64 -7.34 -3.22
C LYS A 84 6.08 -7.83 -3.42
N ARG A 85 6.99 -7.53 -2.51
CA ARG A 85 8.41 -7.94 -2.58
C ARG A 85 8.72 -9.22 -1.82
N ARG A 86 7.77 -9.72 -1.04
CA ARG A 86 7.99 -10.93 -0.23
C ARG A 86 7.83 -12.18 -1.07
N VAL A 87 8.67 -13.16 -0.79
CA VAL A 87 8.61 -14.46 -1.44
C VAL A 87 7.50 -15.33 -0.87
N TYR A 88 7.20 -15.16 0.43
CA TYR A 88 6.20 -15.96 1.15
C TYR A 88 5.16 -15.11 1.87
N VAL A 89 3.94 -15.62 1.92
CA VAL A 89 2.84 -15.16 2.77
C VAL A 89 2.86 -15.98 4.05
N GLY A 90 2.79 -15.31 5.21
CA GLY A 90 2.80 -15.97 6.51
C GLY A 90 4.01 -16.86 6.78
N GLY A 91 5.06 -16.79 5.95
CA GLY A 91 6.22 -17.65 6.02
C GLY A 91 6.00 -19.10 5.53
N VAL A 92 4.82 -19.44 5.05
CA VAL A 92 4.43 -20.84 4.75
C VAL A 92 3.94 -21.07 3.31
N ALA A 93 3.42 -20.05 2.63
CA ALA A 93 2.91 -20.18 1.26
C ALA A 93 3.63 -19.22 0.32
N VAL A 94 3.83 -19.63 -0.94
CA VAL A 94 4.38 -18.73 -1.97
C VAL A 94 3.48 -17.50 -2.10
N ASN A 95 4.08 -16.32 -2.17
CA ASN A 95 3.36 -15.07 -2.31
C ASN A 95 2.78 -14.94 -3.73
N SER A 96 1.54 -15.36 -3.87
CA SER A 96 0.70 -15.17 -5.04
C SER A 96 -0.61 -14.51 -4.63
N PRO A 97 -1.34 -13.85 -5.55
CA PRO A 97 -2.65 -13.26 -5.25
C PRO A 97 -3.61 -14.27 -4.63
N ASP A 98 -3.71 -15.46 -5.17
CA ASP A 98 -4.61 -16.52 -4.67
C ASP A 98 -4.22 -16.98 -3.27
N ASN A 99 -2.92 -17.19 -3.01
CA ASN A 99 -2.46 -17.57 -1.68
C ASN A 99 -2.63 -16.44 -0.66
N MET A 100 -2.43 -15.19 -1.07
CA MET A 100 -2.67 -14.04 -0.22
C MET A 100 -4.15 -13.93 0.18
N ILE A 101 -5.06 -14.07 -0.78
CA ILE A 101 -6.50 -14.02 -0.55
C ILE A 101 -6.91 -15.17 0.38
N LYS A 102 -6.47 -16.40 0.09
CA LYS A 102 -6.73 -17.57 0.95
C LYS A 102 -6.15 -17.41 2.35
N TRP A 103 -4.95 -16.83 2.49
CA TRP A 103 -4.33 -16.54 3.77
C TRP A 103 -5.16 -15.54 4.59
N ILE A 104 -5.67 -14.48 3.96
CA ILE A 104 -6.50 -13.47 4.62
C ILE A 104 -7.81 -14.10 5.12
N VAL A 105 -8.43 -14.97 4.32
CA VAL A 105 -9.70 -15.63 4.66
C VAL A 105 -9.52 -16.70 5.72
N SER A 106 -8.53 -17.57 5.55
CA SER A 106 -8.34 -18.75 6.39
C SER A 106 -6.85 -19.11 6.56
N PRO A 107 -6.11 -18.39 7.40
CA PRO A 107 -4.68 -18.61 7.60
C PRO A 107 -4.38 -20.02 8.14
N GLN A 108 -5.30 -20.62 8.91
CA GLN A 108 -5.16 -21.96 9.48
C GLN A 108 -5.10 -23.07 8.42
N THR A 109 -5.62 -22.82 7.20
CA THR A 109 -5.49 -23.75 6.07
C THR A 109 -4.01 -23.99 5.69
N PHE A 110 -3.17 -22.97 5.80
CA PHE A 110 -1.74 -23.05 5.52
C PHE A 110 -0.91 -23.36 6.77
N SER A 111 -1.33 -22.82 7.90
CA SER A 111 -0.65 -22.98 9.19
C SER A 111 -1.68 -23.20 10.29
N PRO A 112 -1.96 -24.45 10.68
CA PRO A 112 -3.00 -24.77 11.70
C PRO A 112 -2.81 -24.07 13.05
N ARG A 113 -1.58 -23.66 13.36
CA ARG A 113 -1.24 -22.93 14.60
C ARG A 113 -0.99 -21.44 14.38
N SER A 114 -1.46 -20.89 13.27
CA SER A 114 -1.33 -19.45 13.02
C SER A 114 -2.02 -18.63 14.11
N ALA A 115 -1.30 -17.63 14.65
CA ALA A 115 -1.87 -16.65 15.57
C ALA A 115 -2.78 -15.63 14.85
N MET A 116 -2.66 -15.50 13.54
CA MET A 116 -3.60 -14.70 12.74
C MET A 116 -4.96 -15.38 12.73
N PRO A 117 -6.03 -14.73 13.24
CA PRO A 117 -7.34 -15.35 13.29
C PRO A 117 -8.01 -15.40 11.93
N ALA A 118 -8.92 -16.35 11.74
CA ALA A 118 -9.94 -16.26 10.68
C ALA A 118 -10.98 -15.23 11.14
N THR A 119 -11.01 -14.07 10.45
CA THR A 119 -11.83 -12.92 10.87
C THR A 119 -13.27 -12.97 10.36
N GLY A 120 -13.60 -13.96 9.53
CA GLY A 120 -14.89 -14.04 8.85
C GLY A 120 -15.00 -13.13 7.61
N ILE A 121 -13.88 -12.55 7.15
CA ILE A 121 -13.84 -11.79 5.91
C ILE A 121 -14.18 -12.70 4.72
N SER A 122 -15.06 -12.23 3.82
CA SER A 122 -15.37 -12.96 2.59
C SER A 122 -14.22 -12.94 1.59
N GLU A 123 -14.19 -13.89 0.66
CA GLU A 123 -13.17 -13.93 -0.38
C GLU A 123 -13.18 -12.66 -1.24
N THR A 124 -14.36 -12.12 -1.56
CA THR A 124 -14.48 -10.87 -2.33
C THR A 124 -13.86 -9.70 -1.57
N GLU A 125 -14.13 -9.56 -0.29
CA GLU A 125 -13.54 -8.50 0.54
C GLU A 125 -12.03 -8.73 0.77
N ALA A 126 -11.59 -9.98 0.86
CA ALA A 126 -10.18 -10.31 0.94
C ALA A 126 -9.41 -9.95 -0.35
N ARG A 127 -10.06 -10.01 -1.53
CA ARG A 127 -9.50 -9.50 -2.79
C ARG A 127 -9.24 -8.01 -2.73
N ASP A 128 -10.17 -7.23 -2.17
CA ASP A 128 -10.02 -5.78 -1.98
C ASP A 128 -8.83 -5.47 -1.07
N VAL A 129 -8.72 -6.17 0.06
CA VAL A 129 -7.59 -6.02 0.99
C VAL A 129 -6.27 -6.44 0.34
N ALA A 130 -6.24 -7.57 -0.39
CA ALA A 130 -5.05 -8.02 -1.10
C ALA A 130 -4.60 -7.01 -2.16
N ALA A 131 -5.54 -6.43 -2.93
CA ALA A 131 -5.24 -5.37 -3.90
C ALA A 131 -4.54 -4.18 -3.23
N TYR A 132 -5.06 -3.74 -2.08
CA TYR A 132 -4.44 -2.67 -1.30
C TYR A 132 -3.01 -3.02 -0.87
N LEU A 133 -2.80 -4.20 -0.31
CA LEU A 133 -1.49 -4.63 0.19
C LEU A 133 -0.46 -4.77 -0.93
N TYR A 134 -0.85 -5.26 -2.11
CA TYR A 134 0.04 -5.34 -3.26
C TYR A 134 0.34 -3.99 -3.90
N SER A 135 -0.48 -2.98 -3.67
CA SER A 135 -0.29 -1.62 -4.20
C SER A 135 0.66 -0.76 -3.34
N ARG A 136 0.98 -1.16 -2.08
CA ARG A 136 1.74 -0.36 -1.10
C ARG A 136 3.18 -0.86 -0.91
#